data_ad1b0ba7a7b6b9c4b095e4b4ffc60e07
#
_entry.id   ad1b0ba7a7b6b9c4b095e4b4ffc60e07
#
_cell.length_a   1.000
_cell.length_b   1.000
_cell.length_c   1.000
_cell.angle_alpha   90.00
_cell.angle_beta   90.00
_cell.angle_gamma   90.00
#
_symmetry.space_group_name_H-M   'P 1'
#
loop_
_entity.id
_entity.type
_entity.pdbx_description
1 polymer ?
#
loop_
_entity_poly.entity_id
_entity_poly.type
_entity_poly.pdbx_seq_one_letter_code
_entity_poly.pdbx_strand_id
1 'polypeptide(L)'
;MIVCESFVVADWSDPGTHPGRPIAGLHLHRSDDEAWYVLSGRLGFQVGEDVVEVPAGDSILVPRGTPHSFWNAVPEPTRYLLVMTPRIHHLVQELHSGERADWAAIFEEHDSELLA
;
A
#
# COMPACT_ATOMS: atom_id res chain seq x y z
N MET A 1 -6.35 1.79 14.78
CA MET A 1 -5.47 0.77 14.18
C MET A 1 -5.48 -0.49 15.04
N ILE A 2 -5.56 -1.64 14.41
CA ILE A 2 -5.50 -2.95 15.07
C ILE A 2 -4.14 -3.56 14.81
N VAL A 3 -3.45 -4.03 15.86
CA VAL A 3 -2.14 -4.69 15.75
C VAL A 3 -2.19 -6.00 16.52
N CYS A 4 -1.85 -7.11 15.85
CA CYS A 4 -1.67 -8.41 16.51
C CYS A 4 -0.48 -9.14 15.89
N GLU A 5 -0.22 -10.38 16.33
CA GLU A 5 0.94 -11.16 15.84
C GLU A 5 0.80 -11.54 14.36
N SER A 6 -0.42 -11.67 13.86
CA SER A 6 -0.68 -12.19 12.51
C SER A 6 -0.91 -11.10 11.47
N PHE A 7 -1.48 -9.96 11.87
CA PHE A 7 -1.81 -8.88 10.93
C PHE A 7 -1.94 -7.53 11.63
N VAL A 8 -1.94 -6.50 10.80
CA VAL A 8 -2.19 -5.11 11.21
C VAL A 8 -3.28 -4.55 10.30
N VAL A 9 -4.26 -3.84 10.87
CA VAL A 9 -5.26 -3.09 10.10
C VAL A 9 -5.04 -1.61 10.37
N ALA A 10 -4.66 -0.87 9.34
CA ALA A 10 -4.47 0.58 9.40
C ALA A 10 -5.62 1.28 8.68
N ASP A 11 -6.08 2.39 9.24
CA ASP A 11 -7.11 3.25 8.66
C ASP A 11 -6.42 4.53 8.20
N TRP A 12 -6.31 4.71 6.90
CA TRP A 12 -5.60 5.81 6.29
C TRP A 12 -6.47 6.57 5.30
N SER A 13 -6.04 7.79 4.99
CA SER A 13 -6.67 8.60 3.96
C SER A 13 -5.62 9.35 3.16
N ASP A 14 -5.93 9.58 1.88
CA ASP A 14 -5.18 10.47 1.00
C ASP A 14 -6.08 11.66 0.66
N PRO A 15 -5.59 12.91 0.75
CA PRO A 15 -6.44 14.10 0.57
C PRO A 15 -6.92 14.32 -0.86
N GLY A 16 -6.35 13.65 -1.87
CA GLY A 16 -6.73 13.85 -3.26
C GLY A 16 -6.13 15.12 -3.90
N THR A 17 -5.11 15.69 -3.28
CA THR A 17 -4.43 16.88 -3.79
C THR A 17 -3.74 16.61 -5.13
N HIS A 18 -3.25 15.40 -5.32
CA HIS A 18 -2.55 14.98 -6.54
C HIS A 18 -3.11 13.64 -7.05
N PRO A 19 -4.33 13.63 -7.62
CA PRO A 19 -4.93 12.38 -8.10
C PRO A 19 -4.04 11.71 -9.17
N GLY A 20 -3.92 10.38 -9.08
CA GLY A 20 -3.05 9.61 -9.97
C GLY A 20 -1.59 9.53 -9.54
N ARG A 21 -1.15 10.38 -8.63
CA ARG A 21 0.21 10.30 -8.09
C ARG A 21 0.32 9.12 -7.14
N PRO A 22 1.32 8.21 -7.31
CA PRO A 22 1.44 7.04 -6.45
C PRO A 22 1.55 7.40 -4.98
N ILE A 23 0.70 6.78 -4.15
CA ILE A 23 0.83 6.78 -2.70
C ILE A 23 2.01 5.87 -2.35
N ALA A 24 2.11 4.72 -3.04
CA ALA A 24 3.26 3.85 -3.00
C ALA A 24 3.69 3.53 -4.43
N GLY A 25 4.98 3.71 -4.73
CA GLY A 25 5.56 3.38 -6.02
C GLY A 25 5.63 1.87 -6.26
N LEU A 26 6.04 1.47 -7.46
CA LEU A 26 6.05 0.06 -7.84
C LEU A 26 7.02 -0.74 -6.97
N HIS A 27 6.50 -1.77 -6.31
CA HIS A 27 7.25 -2.65 -5.41
C HIS A 27 6.55 -3.99 -5.28
N LEU A 28 7.21 -4.94 -4.62
CA LEU A 28 6.62 -6.23 -4.26
C LEU A 28 7.05 -6.65 -2.86
N HIS A 29 6.24 -7.51 -2.26
CA HIS A 29 6.55 -8.20 -1.01
C HIS A 29 6.70 -9.69 -1.32
N ARG A 30 7.88 -10.29 -1.02
CA ARG A 30 8.17 -11.65 -1.47
C ARG A 30 7.37 -12.72 -0.75
N SER A 31 7.05 -12.49 0.53
CA SER A 31 6.45 -13.50 1.40
C SER A 31 5.15 -13.06 2.05
N ASP A 32 4.68 -11.85 1.78
CA ASP A 32 3.55 -11.26 2.49
C ASP A 32 2.46 -10.83 1.53
N ASP A 33 1.22 -11.22 1.83
CA ASP A 33 0.03 -10.74 1.14
C ASP A 33 -0.44 -9.43 1.76
N GLU A 34 -1.19 -8.65 1.00
CA GLU A 34 -1.66 -7.33 1.42
C GLU A 34 -3.05 -7.07 0.84
N ALA A 35 -3.94 -6.44 1.60
CA ALA A 35 -5.30 -6.18 1.14
C ALA A 35 -5.76 -4.77 1.52
N TRP A 36 -6.62 -4.19 0.70
CA TRP A 36 -7.24 -2.89 0.91
C TRP A 36 -8.75 -3.01 0.86
N TYR A 37 -9.44 -2.23 1.68
CA TYR A 37 -10.88 -2.03 1.62
C TYR A 37 -11.14 -0.52 1.55
N VAL A 38 -11.84 -0.06 0.52
CA VAL A 38 -12.10 1.36 0.31
C VAL A 38 -13.38 1.76 1.04
N LEU A 39 -13.25 2.71 1.97
CA LEU A 39 -14.37 3.21 2.78
C LEU A 39 -15.08 4.38 2.09
N SER A 40 -14.34 5.27 1.46
CA SER A 40 -14.89 6.40 0.72
C SER A 40 -13.90 6.81 -0.36
N GLY A 41 -14.37 7.41 -1.44
CA GLY A 41 -13.55 7.77 -2.59
C GLY A 41 -13.30 6.59 -3.52
N ARG A 42 -12.10 6.55 -4.10
CA ARG A 42 -11.72 5.52 -5.08
C ARG A 42 -10.20 5.42 -5.14
N LEU A 43 -9.68 4.20 -5.08
CA LEU A 43 -8.26 3.92 -5.30
C LEU A 43 -8.03 3.34 -6.70
N GLY A 44 -6.91 3.71 -7.30
CA GLY A 44 -6.40 3.05 -8.50
C GLY A 44 -5.22 2.16 -8.11
N PHE A 45 -5.09 1.01 -8.80
CA PHE A 45 -4.02 0.06 -8.57
C PHE A 45 -3.39 -0.38 -9.88
N GLN A 46 -2.08 -0.52 -9.86
CA GLN A 46 -1.38 -1.39 -10.80
C GLN A 46 -1.06 -2.68 -10.05
N VAL A 47 -1.49 -3.82 -10.57
CA VAL A 47 -1.23 -5.16 -10.01
C VAL A 47 -0.68 -6.03 -11.14
N GLY A 48 0.61 -6.34 -11.08
CA GLY A 48 1.29 -6.93 -12.22
C GLY A 48 1.22 -5.98 -13.42
N GLU A 49 0.64 -6.44 -14.52
CA GLU A 49 0.42 -5.64 -15.73
C GLU A 49 -0.97 -5.00 -15.81
N ASP A 50 -1.86 -5.34 -14.88
CA ASP A 50 -3.23 -4.87 -14.89
C ASP A 50 -3.36 -3.55 -14.13
N VAL A 51 -4.23 -2.68 -14.64
CA VAL A 51 -4.62 -1.44 -13.97
C VAL A 51 -6.11 -1.53 -13.66
N VAL A 52 -6.46 -1.38 -12.38
CA VAL A 52 -7.84 -1.48 -11.91
C VAL A 52 -8.19 -0.32 -11.00
N GLU A 53 -9.47 0.01 -10.91
CA GLU A 53 -9.99 0.96 -9.94
C GLU A 53 -10.88 0.24 -8.94
N VAL A 54 -10.77 0.64 -7.68
CA VAL A 54 -11.53 0.05 -6.57
C VAL A 54 -12.37 1.17 -5.94
N PRO A 55 -13.69 1.16 -6.14
CA PRO A 55 -14.58 2.17 -5.55
C PRO A 55 -14.89 1.86 -4.08
N ALA A 56 -15.49 2.83 -3.40
CA ALA A 56 -15.97 2.65 -2.03
C ALA A 56 -16.87 1.42 -1.91
N GLY A 57 -16.65 0.63 -0.87
CA GLY A 57 -17.37 -0.62 -0.61
C GLY A 57 -16.73 -1.86 -1.23
N ASP A 58 -15.68 -1.70 -2.03
CA ASP A 58 -14.96 -2.82 -2.64
C ASP A 58 -13.57 -2.99 -2.01
N SER A 59 -12.98 -4.14 -2.27
CA SER A 59 -11.67 -4.52 -1.74
C SER A 59 -10.81 -5.15 -2.83
N ILE A 60 -9.50 -5.21 -2.56
CA ILE A 60 -8.54 -5.85 -3.44
C ILE A 60 -7.48 -6.55 -2.59
N LEU A 61 -7.06 -7.73 -3.05
CA LEU A 61 -5.94 -8.47 -2.48
C LEU A 61 -4.78 -8.43 -3.47
N VAL A 62 -3.60 -8.09 -2.97
CA VAL A 62 -2.36 -8.24 -3.72
C VAL A 62 -1.59 -9.40 -3.11
N PRO A 63 -1.46 -10.54 -3.83
CA PRO A 63 -0.72 -11.68 -3.33
C PRO A 63 0.78 -11.40 -3.26
N ARG A 64 1.44 -12.13 -2.39
CA ARG A 64 2.91 -12.10 -2.29
C ARG A 64 3.56 -12.29 -3.67
N GLY A 65 4.69 -11.63 -3.89
CA GLY A 65 5.46 -11.73 -5.12
C GLY A 65 4.89 -10.95 -6.30
N THR A 66 3.78 -10.24 -6.13
CA THR A 66 3.15 -9.48 -7.22
C THR A 66 3.59 -8.02 -7.18
N PRO A 67 4.23 -7.51 -8.25
CA PRO A 67 4.54 -6.08 -8.36
C PRO A 67 3.27 -5.24 -8.34
N HIS A 68 3.26 -4.19 -7.54
CA HIS A 68 2.08 -3.34 -7.42
C HIS A 68 2.42 -1.91 -7.01
N SER A 69 1.51 -1.01 -7.31
CA SER A 69 1.48 0.39 -6.85
C SER A 69 0.04 0.83 -6.71
N PHE A 70 -0.21 1.91 -5.97
CA PHE A 70 -1.57 2.44 -5.86
C PHE A 70 -1.57 3.95 -5.66
N TRP A 71 -2.72 4.57 -5.97
CA TRP A 71 -2.91 6.01 -5.94
C TRP A 71 -4.36 6.35 -5.63
N ASN A 72 -4.60 7.60 -5.26
CA ASN A 72 -5.96 8.13 -5.18
C ASN A 72 -6.43 8.46 -6.61
N ALA A 73 -7.52 7.87 -7.04
CA ALA A 73 -8.04 8.03 -8.41
C ALA A 73 -8.95 9.24 -8.59
N VAL A 74 -9.26 9.96 -7.51
CA VAL A 74 -10.20 11.10 -7.53
C VAL A 74 -9.60 12.33 -6.85
N PRO A 75 -10.03 13.57 -7.22
CA PRO A 75 -9.51 14.81 -6.62
C PRO A 75 -10.14 15.15 -5.26
N GLU A 76 -10.67 14.16 -4.57
CA GLU A 76 -11.26 14.28 -3.24
C GLU A 76 -10.57 13.29 -2.29
N PRO A 77 -10.77 13.44 -0.96
CA PRO A 77 -10.21 12.47 -0.01
C PRO A 77 -10.73 11.07 -0.27
N THR A 78 -9.82 10.10 -0.24
CA THR A 78 -10.12 8.67 -0.27
C THR A 78 -9.66 8.06 1.03
N ARG A 79 -10.57 7.40 1.73
CA ARG A 79 -10.30 6.72 2.98
C ARG A 79 -10.36 5.22 2.78
N TYR A 80 -9.39 4.51 3.34
CA TYR A 80 -9.28 3.07 3.12
C TYR A 80 -8.67 2.38 4.34
N LEU A 81 -8.98 1.09 4.45
CA LEU A 81 -8.31 0.19 5.39
C LEU A 81 -7.23 -0.57 4.62
N LEU A 82 -6.06 -0.68 5.22
CA LEU A 82 -4.98 -1.52 4.73
C LEU A 82 -4.75 -2.65 5.72
N VAL A 83 -4.87 -3.88 5.24
CA VAL A 83 -4.60 -5.10 6.00
C VAL A 83 -3.26 -5.64 5.55
N MET A 84 -2.32 -5.70 6.46
CA MET A 84 -0.94 -6.06 6.18
C MET A 84 -0.36 -6.95 7.26
N THR A 85 0.76 -7.59 6.96
CA THR A 85 1.52 -8.33 7.95
C THR A 85 2.29 -7.38 8.86
N PRO A 86 2.73 -7.85 10.05
CA PRO A 86 3.62 -7.05 10.88
C PRO A 86 4.91 -6.63 10.17
N ARG A 87 5.45 -7.48 9.27
CA ARG A 87 6.65 -7.15 8.50
C ARG A 87 6.43 -5.96 7.58
N ILE A 88 5.32 -5.94 6.84
CA ILE A 88 4.96 -4.80 5.98
C ILE A 88 4.74 -3.55 6.83
N HIS A 89 4.08 -3.69 7.98
CA HIS A 89 3.85 -2.57 8.88
C HIS A 89 5.17 -1.95 9.36
N HIS A 90 6.15 -2.77 9.73
CA HIS A 90 7.47 -2.28 10.12
C HIS A 90 8.18 -1.57 8.97
N LEU A 91 8.07 -2.09 7.74
CA LEU A 91 8.58 -1.44 6.54
C LEU A 91 7.97 -0.04 6.37
N VAL A 92 6.66 0.06 6.43
CA VAL A 92 5.95 1.33 6.28
C VAL A 92 6.35 2.34 7.36
N GLN A 93 6.45 1.88 8.62
CA GLN A 93 6.90 2.73 9.72
C GLN A 93 8.31 3.28 9.48
N GLU A 94 9.22 2.45 9.02
CA GLU A 94 10.59 2.87 8.76
C GLU A 94 10.67 3.86 7.60
N LEU A 95 9.94 3.63 6.52
CA LEU A 95 9.86 4.58 5.40
C LEU A 95 9.30 5.94 5.85
N HIS A 96 8.27 5.94 6.68
CA HIS A 96 7.62 7.16 7.16
C HIS A 96 8.43 7.89 8.23
N SER A 97 9.36 7.22 8.90
CA SER A 97 10.22 7.86 9.92
C SER A 97 11.12 8.93 9.31
N GLY A 98 11.50 8.77 8.05
CA GLY A 98 12.40 9.68 7.37
C GLY A 98 13.85 9.63 7.86
N GLU A 99 14.19 8.66 8.72
CA GLU A 99 15.54 8.56 9.31
C GLU A 99 16.58 8.04 8.33
N ARG A 100 16.14 7.31 7.30
CA ARG A 100 17.01 6.73 6.28
C ARG A 100 16.50 7.10 4.90
N ALA A 101 17.43 7.29 3.96
CA ALA A 101 17.13 7.63 2.57
C ALA A 101 17.34 6.45 1.60
N ASP A 102 17.95 5.36 2.06
CA ASP A 102 18.27 4.17 1.26
C ASP A 102 17.08 3.20 1.19
N TRP A 103 16.00 3.66 0.57
CA TRP A 103 14.73 2.93 0.52
C TRP A 103 14.86 1.53 -0.07
N ALA A 104 15.67 1.36 -1.11
CA ALA A 104 15.88 0.03 -1.70
C ALA A 104 16.42 -0.96 -0.66
N ALA A 105 17.35 -0.54 0.19
CA ALA A 105 17.88 -1.37 1.27
C ALA A 105 16.84 -1.63 2.35
N ILE A 106 16.02 -0.64 2.70
CA ILE A 106 14.94 -0.80 3.68
C ILE A 106 13.94 -1.86 3.18
N PHE A 107 13.54 -1.81 1.91
CA PHE A 107 12.68 -2.84 1.33
C PHE A 107 13.31 -4.23 1.44
N GLU A 108 14.58 -4.38 1.07
CA GLU A 108 15.28 -5.67 1.16
C GLU A 108 15.33 -6.22 2.59
N GLU A 109 15.51 -5.35 3.58
CA GLU A 109 15.52 -5.74 5.00
C GLU A 109 14.17 -6.26 5.47
N HIS A 110 13.09 -5.98 4.75
CA HIS A 110 11.72 -6.39 5.04
C HIS A 110 11.16 -7.39 4.03
N ASP A 111 12.05 -8.18 3.41
CA ASP A 111 11.68 -9.20 2.43
C ASP A 111 10.82 -8.66 1.28
N SER A 112 11.18 -7.48 0.82
CA SER A 112 10.48 -6.74 -0.21
C SER A 112 11.47 -6.18 -1.23
N GLU A 113 10.95 -5.69 -2.34
CA GLU A 113 11.79 -5.14 -3.41
C GLU A 113 11.16 -3.88 -3.97
N LEU A 114 11.90 -2.78 -3.98
CA LEU A 114 11.50 -1.54 -4.63
C LEU A 114 11.89 -1.62 -6.10
N LEU A 115 10.92 -1.47 -7.01
CA LEU A 115 11.10 -1.66 -8.45
C LEU A 115 11.21 -0.36 -9.24
N ALA A 116 10.76 0.74 -8.66
CA ALA A 116 10.81 2.03 -9.35
C ALA A 116 10.99 3.21 -8.42
#